data_0b8cd28ed81f0237feab17b021c9aad1
#
_entry.id   0b8cd28ed81f0237feab17b021c9aad1
#
_cell.length_a   1.000
_cell.length_b   1.000
_cell.length_c   1.000
_cell.angle_alpha   90.00
_cell.angle_beta   90.00
_cell.angle_gamma   90.00
#
_symmetry.space_group_name_H-M   'P 1'
#
loop_
_entity.id
_entity.type
_entity.pdbx_description
1 polymer ?
#
loop_
_entity_poly.entity_id
_entity_poly.type
_entity_poly.pdbx_seq_one_letter_code
_entity_poly.pdbx_strand_id
1 'polypeptide(L)'
;MAKIIAVLNHKGGVGKTTTTINLAAALRQKKKRVLAIDMDGQANLTESCGLSIEEEQTVYGAMRGEYPLPVIELENGLAVVPSCLDLSAAESELINEPGRELILKGLIAKLLDSRKFDYILIDCPPPLGLLTLNALTTADFLIIPVQAQFLAMRGMAKITSVIEIVKERLNPNLSIGGIVITQFDKRKTLNKSVAEIINDSFCDKVFKTIVRDNVALAEAPIKGKNVFEYNKNCNGAKDYMALAQEVLKLK
;
A
#
# COMPACT_ATOMS: atom_id res chain seq x y z
N MET A 1 15.28 10.81 -6.63
CA MET A 1 14.05 11.04 -5.87
C MET A 1 13.53 9.70 -5.37
N ALA A 2 12.84 9.67 -4.23
CA ALA A 2 12.15 8.48 -3.76
C ALA A 2 11.02 8.10 -4.74
N LYS A 3 10.79 6.81 -4.97
CA LYS A 3 9.60 6.34 -5.68
C LYS A 3 8.46 6.16 -4.69
N ILE A 4 7.35 6.84 -4.92
CA ILE A 4 6.17 6.80 -4.05
C ILE A 4 5.12 5.88 -4.67
N ILE A 5 4.70 4.86 -3.94
CA ILE A 5 3.80 3.81 -4.40
C ILE A 5 2.60 3.74 -3.47
N ALA A 6 1.41 3.99 -3.98
CA ALA A 6 0.18 3.71 -3.26
C ALA A 6 -0.26 2.27 -3.49
N VAL A 7 -0.70 1.59 -2.43
CA VAL A 7 -1.27 0.24 -2.50
C VAL A 7 -2.76 0.35 -2.24
N LEU A 8 -3.56 0.18 -3.26
CA LEU A 8 -5.00 0.49 -3.23
C LEU A 8 -5.85 -0.61 -3.84
N ASN A 9 -6.96 -0.89 -3.19
CA ASN A 9 -8.15 -1.52 -3.79
C ASN A 9 -9.37 -1.11 -2.95
N HIS A 10 -10.51 -0.86 -3.63
CA HIS A 10 -11.76 -0.47 -2.96
C HIS A 10 -12.39 -1.62 -2.14
N LYS A 11 -11.97 -2.87 -2.37
CA LYS A 11 -12.45 -4.05 -1.64
C LYS A 11 -11.57 -4.31 -0.43
N GLY A 12 -12.20 -4.57 0.73
CA GLY A 12 -11.53 -5.06 1.92
C GLY A 12 -11.01 -6.50 1.75
N GLY A 13 -9.96 -6.86 2.50
CA GLY A 13 -9.47 -8.25 2.56
C GLY A 13 -8.72 -8.76 1.33
N VAL A 14 -8.40 -7.92 0.34
CA VAL A 14 -7.64 -8.32 -0.86
C VAL A 14 -6.12 -8.34 -0.67
N GLY A 15 -5.64 -8.06 0.55
CA GLY A 15 -4.22 -8.08 0.88
C GLY A 15 -3.47 -6.77 0.60
N LYS A 16 -4.11 -5.60 0.72
CA LYS A 16 -3.44 -4.29 0.64
C LYS A 16 -2.33 -4.17 1.66
N THR A 17 -2.67 -4.20 2.94
CA THR A 17 -1.74 -4.13 4.07
C THR A 17 -0.68 -5.22 4.02
N THR A 18 -1.10 -6.47 3.72
CA THR A 18 -0.18 -7.60 3.54
C THR A 18 0.83 -7.33 2.42
N THR A 19 0.38 -6.72 1.31
CA THR A 19 1.27 -6.34 0.21
C THR A 19 2.20 -5.21 0.63
N THR A 20 1.69 -4.18 1.29
CA THR A 20 2.48 -3.03 1.73
C THR A 20 3.63 -3.45 2.64
N ILE A 21 3.34 -4.17 3.73
CA ILE A 21 4.39 -4.58 4.69
C ILE A 21 5.40 -5.56 4.08
N ASN A 22 4.94 -6.57 3.34
CA ASN A 22 5.84 -7.59 2.83
C ASN A 22 6.63 -7.12 1.59
N LEU A 23 6.08 -6.25 0.75
CA LEU A 23 6.83 -5.59 -0.31
C LEU A 23 7.88 -4.62 0.28
N ALA A 24 7.52 -3.85 1.31
CA ALA A 24 8.47 -2.98 2.02
C ALA A 24 9.64 -3.78 2.58
N ALA A 25 9.35 -4.90 3.27
CA ALA A 25 10.37 -5.79 3.82
C ALA A 25 11.25 -6.43 2.72
N ALA A 26 10.65 -6.85 1.60
CA ALA A 26 11.39 -7.40 0.46
C ALA A 26 12.33 -6.35 -0.18
N LEU A 27 11.87 -5.10 -0.35
CA LEU A 27 12.70 -4.01 -0.84
C LEU A 27 13.84 -3.68 0.15
N ARG A 28 13.58 -3.75 1.46
CA ARG A 28 14.61 -3.62 2.50
C ARG A 28 15.69 -4.70 2.36
N GLN A 29 15.32 -5.97 2.14
CA GLN A 29 16.28 -7.04 1.86
C GLN A 29 17.10 -6.79 0.59
N LYS A 30 16.58 -6.00 -0.36
CA LYS A 30 17.32 -5.49 -1.53
C LYS A 30 18.13 -4.23 -1.22
N LYS A 31 18.39 -3.95 0.08
CA LYS A 31 19.19 -2.82 0.56
C LYS A 31 18.62 -1.44 0.19
N LYS A 32 17.30 -1.33 0.00
CA LYS A 32 16.61 -0.05 -0.21
C LYS A 32 16.20 0.57 1.12
N ARG A 33 16.25 1.89 1.20
CA ARG A 33 15.66 2.65 2.32
C ARG A 33 14.19 2.80 2.02
N VAL A 34 13.34 2.25 2.88
CA VAL A 34 11.90 2.16 2.65
C VAL A 34 11.15 2.78 3.82
N LEU A 35 10.17 3.61 3.50
CA LEU A 35 9.16 4.12 4.41
C LEU A 35 7.82 3.46 4.05
N ALA A 36 7.10 2.97 5.03
CA ALA A 36 5.71 2.56 4.92
C ALA A 36 4.83 3.56 5.67
N ILE A 37 3.77 4.05 5.05
CA ILE A 37 2.82 5.00 5.65
C ILE A 37 1.47 4.30 5.74
N ASP A 38 0.91 4.22 6.94
CA ASP A 38 -0.42 3.69 7.19
C ASP A 38 -1.45 4.83 7.04
N MET A 39 -2.30 4.75 6.01
CA MET A 39 -3.38 5.71 5.76
C MET A 39 -4.76 5.11 6.02
N ASP A 40 -4.83 3.92 6.64
CA ASP A 40 -6.09 3.30 7.04
C ASP A 40 -6.36 3.56 8.53
N GLY A 41 -7.51 4.14 8.86
CA GLY A 41 -7.95 4.33 10.25
C GLY A 41 -8.16 3.03 11.03
N GLN A 42 -8.14 1.87 10.35
CA GLN A 42 -8.10 0.58 11.04
C GLN A 42 -6.71 0.23 11.56
N ALA A 43 -5.67 0.99 11.20
CA ALA A 43 -4.28 0.86 11.66
C ALA A 43 -3.67 -0.56 11.51
N ASN A 44 -4.15 -1.32 10.52
CA ASN A 44 -3.71 -2.71 10.32
C ASN A 44 -2.22 -2.82 9.95
N LEU A 45 -1.66 -1.85 9.21
CA LEU A 45 -0.23 -1.82 8.90
C LEU A 45 0.57 -1.55 10.17
N THR A 46 0.12 -0.61 10.99
CA THR A 46 0.71 -0.21 12.27
C THR A 46 0.83 -1.44 13.19
N GLU A 47 -0.28 -2.14 13.45
CA GLU A 47 -0.27 -3.36 14.27
C GLU A 47 0.57 -4.48 13.66
N SER A 48 0.51 -4.66 12.32
CA SER A 48 1.31 -5.66 11.61
C SER A 48 2.82 -5.41 11.74
N CYS A 49 3.21 -4.18 12.03
CA CYS A 49 4.59 -3.79 12.29
C CYS A 49 4.98 -3.92 13.78
N GLY A 50 4.07 -4.36 14.64
CA GLY A 50 4.29 -4.48 16.08
C GLY A 50 4.22 -3.15 16.83
N LEU A 51 3.67 -2.11 16.21
CA LEU A 51 3.45 -0.80 16.83
C LEU A 51 2.08 -0.74 17.51
N SER A 52 1.94 0.13 18.50
CA SER A 52 0.65 0.39 19.15
C SER A 52 -0.23 1.28 18.26
N ILE A 53 -1.54 1.05 18.30
CA ILE A 53 -2.53 1.97 17.72
C ILE A 53 -2.76 3.22 18.60
N GLU A 54 -2.18 3.23 19.80
CA GLU A 54 -2.20 4.34 20.76
C GLU A 54 -0.89 5.14 20.76
N GLU A 55 -0.15 5.12 19.63
CA GLU A 55 1.04 5.95 19.50
C GLU A 55 0.69 7.43 19.68
N GLU A 56 1.51 8.17 20.43
CA GLU A 56 1.28 9.59 20.71
C GLU A 56 1.25 10.47 19.46
N GLN A 57 2.02 10.09 18.45
CA GLN A 57 2.09 10.79 17.17
C GLN A 57 1.82 9.81 16.03
N THR A 58 0.84 10.14 15.19
CA THR A 58 0.41 9.33 14.05
C THR A 58 0.23 10.20 12.80
N VAL A 59 -0.04 9.58 11.67
CA VAL A 59 -0.38 10.32 10.44
C VAL A 59 -1.58 11.24 10.63
N TYR A 60 -2.48 10.93 11.55
CA TYR A 60 -3.69 11.74 11.82
C TYR A 60 -3.33 13.16 12.28
N GLY A 61 -2.58 13.32 13.36
CA GLY A 61 -2.19 14.66 13.84
C GLY A 61 -1.28 15.39 12.84
N ALA A 62 -0.43 14.66 12.11
CA ALA A 62 0.37 15.26 11.04
C ALA A 62 -0.52 15.83 9.92
N MET A 63 -1.59 15.14 9.51
CA MET A 63 -2.54 15.65 8.52
C MET A 63 -3.34 16.87 9.01
N ARG A 64 -3.55 16.99 10.30
CA ARG A 64 -4.16 18.19 10.96
C ARG A 64 -3.16 19.34 11.12
N GLY A 65 -1.88 19.13 10.80
CA GLY A 65 -0.85 20.14 10.90
C GLY A 65 -0.29 20.35 12.31
N GLU A 66 -0.53 19.42 13.24
CA GLU A 66 -0.10 19.51 14.64
C GLU A 66 1.43 19.28 14.78
N TYR A 67 2.00 18.44 13.92
CA TYR A 67 3.42 18.12 13.86
C TYR A 67 3.81 17.55 12.48
N PRO A 68 5.12 17.45 12.16
CA PRO A 68 5.59 16.78 10.95
C PRO A 68 5.23 15.29 10.95
N LEU A 69 5.35 14.59 9.79
CA LEU A 69 5.16 13.14 9.72
C LEU A 69 6.03 12.41 10.75
N PRO A 70 5.44 11.69 11.71
CA PRO A 70 6.17 10.92 12.69
C PRO A 70 6.74 9.65 12.02
N VAL A 71 8.04 9.46 12.08
CA VAL A 71 8.71 8.30 11.49
C VAL A 71 9.34 7.47 12.59
N ILE A 72 8.85 6.25 12.77
CA ILE A 72 9.37 5.25 13.69
C ILE A 72 10.25 4.28 12.90
N GLU A 73 11.49 4.09 13.33
CA GLU A 73 12.40 3.11 12.74
C GLU A 73 12.33 1.80 13.53
N LEU A 74 11.90 0.74 12.85
CA LEU A 74 11.82 -0.59 13.44
C LEU A 74 13.23 -1.24 13.50
N GLU A 75 13.40 -2.22 14.38
CA GLU A 75 14.67 -2.97 14.53
C GLU A 75 15.16 -3.59 13.22
N ASN A 76 14.24 -4.04 12.37
CA ASN A 76 14.56 -4.57 11.04
C ASN A 76 14.96 -3.50 10.02
N GLY A 77 14.98 -2.22 10.43
CA GLY A 77 15.34 -1.06 9.63
C GLY A 77 14.26 -0.58 8.64
N LEU A 78 13.03 -1.08 8.72
CA LEU A 78 11.88 -0.48 8.05
C LEU A 78 11.45 0.77 8.81
N ALA A 79 11.27 1.89 8.10
CA ALA A 79 10.66 3.09 8.67
C ALA A 79 9.14 3.02 8.47
N VAL A 80 8.38 3.45 9.49
CA VAL A 80 6.92 3.41 9.48
C VAL A 80 6.36 4.74 9.97
N VAL A 81 5.34 5.26 9.30
CA VAL A 81 4.45 6.29 9.84
C VAL A 81 3.18 5.59 10.31
N PRO A 82 2.91 5.56 11.62
CA PRO A 82 1.78 4.85 12.17
C PRO A 82 0.45 5.58 11.94
N SER A 83 -0.63 4.83 11.97
CA SER A 83 -2.02 5.29 11.98
C SER A 83 -2.67 5.08 13.34
N CYS A 84 -3.88 5.62 13.53
CA CYS A 84 -4.73 5.39 14.68
C CYS A 84 -6.20 5.38 14.25
N LEU A 85 -7.10 4.96 15.13
CA LEU A 85 -8.54 4.89 14.85
C LEU A 85 -9.14 6.26 14.51
N ASP A 86 -8.62 7.34 15.11
CA ASP A 86 -9.09 8.70 14.90
C ASP A 86 -8.84 9.21 13.47
N LEU A 87 -7.92 8.58 12.71
CA LEU A 87 -7.70 8.94 11.32
C LEU A 87 -8.99 8.83 10.48
N SER A 88 -9.92 7.95 10.87
CA SER A 88 -11.24 7.86 10.23
C SER A 88 -12.06 9.14 10.31
N ALA A 89 -11.83 9.98 11.34
CA ALA A 89 -12.49 11.28 11.50
C ALA A 89 -11.89 12.36 10.60
N ALA A 90 -10.63 12.20 10.17
CA ALA A 90 -9.91 13.20 9.37
C ALA A 90 -10.64 13.59 8.08
N GLU A 91 -11.37 12.66 7.45
CA GLU A 91 -12.14 12.96 6.24
C GLU A 91 -13.23 14.03 6.47
N SER A 92 -13.87 13.98 7.63
CA SER A 92 -14.91 14.97 8.01
C SER A 92 -14.30 16.28 8.48
N GLU A 93 -13.20 16.21 9.24
CA GLU A 93 -12.53 17.38 9.82
C GLU A 93 -11.86 18.24 8.74
N LEU A 94 -11.23 17.59 7.76
CA LEU A 94 -10.50 18.26 6.69
C LEU A 94 -11.39 18.70 5.51
N ILE A 95 -12.70 18.46 5.57
CA ILE A 95 -13.59 18.68 4.41
C ILE A 95 -13.58 20.12 3.91
N ASN A 96 -13.36 21.10 4.79
CA ASN A 96 -13.34 22.52 4.47
C ASN A 96 -11.92 23.08 4.29
N GLU A 97 -10.86 22.24 4.45
CA GLU A 97 -9.48 22.70 4.32
C GLU A 97 -9.11 22.91 2.85
N PRO A 98 -8.62 24.10 2.47
CA PRO A 98 -8.14 24.37 1.12
C PRO A 98 -6.95 23.45 0.78
N GLY A 99 -7.01 22.78 -0.37
CA GLY A 99 -5.96 21.86 -0.81
C GLY A 99 -5.85 20.57 0.01
N ARG A 100 -6.94 20.19 0.66
CA ARG A 100 -7.02 18.96 1.49
C ARG A 100 -6.53 17.69 0.79
N GLU A 101 -6.62 17.63 -0.53
CA GLU A 101 -6.17 16.52 -1.35
C GLU A 101 -4.63 16.44 -1.48
N LEU A 102 -3.92 17.50 -1.08
CA LEU A 102 -2.47 17.66 -1.23
C LEU A 102 -1.71 17.66 0.10
N ILE A 103 -2.39 17.47 1.22
CA ILE A 103 -1.78 17.55 2.57
C ILE A 103 -0.65 16.53 2.69
N LEU A 104 -0.90 15.26 2.37
CA LEU A 104 0.12 14.21 2.45
C LEU A 104 1.33 14.49 1.53
N LYS A 105 1.07 15.03 0.35
CA LYS A 105 2.13 15.42 -0.59
C LYS A 105 3.06 16.47 0.01
N GLY A 106 2.49 17.48 0.65
CA GLY A 106 3.24 18.52 1.35
C GLY A 106 4.06 17.98 2.53
N LEU A 107 3.47 17.07 3.31
CA LEU A 107 4.14 16.43 4.45
C LEU A 107 5.32 15.54 3.99
N ILE A 108 5.14 14.74 2.94
CA ILE A 108 6.20 13.89 2.38
C ILE A 108 7.31 14.76 1.78
N ALA A 109 6.97 15.86 1.08
CA ALA A 109 7.98 16.76 0.53
C ALA A 109 8.89 17.31 1.65
N LYS A 110 8.30 17.83 2.74
CA LYS A 110 9.06 18.31 3.91
C LYS A 110 9.90 17.20 4.55
N LEU A 111 9.39 15.98 4.64
CA LEU A 111 10.14 14.84 5.17
C LEU A 111 11.37 14.53 4.32
N LEU A 112 11.24 14.57 2.99
CA LEU A 112 12.30 14.26 2.05
C LEU A 112 13.42 15.32 2.01
N ASP A 113 13.16 16.54 2.48
CA ASP A 113 14.21 17.57 2.67
C ASP A 113 15.22 17.16 3.76
N SER A 114 14.79 16.42 4.78
CA SER A 114 15.60 16.02 5.92
C SER A 114 16.02 14.56 5.92
N ARG A 115 15.24 13.67 5.29
CA ARG A 115 15.47 12.23 5.26
C ARG A 115 15.46 11.69 3.82
N LYS A 116 16.28 10.68 3.57
CA LYS A 116 16.40 10.07 2.22
C LYS A 116 15.81 8.67 2.22
N PHE A 117 14.80 8.45 1.40
CA PHE A 117 14.23 7.15 1.10
C PHE A 117 14.42 6.81 -0.38
N ASP A 118 14.46 5.52 -0.70
CA ASP A 118 14.47 5.04 -2.08
C ASP A 118 13.04 4.70 -2.52
N TYR A 119 12.21 4.24 -1.57
CA TYR A 119 10.79 3.91 -1.76
C TYR A 119 9.95 4.40 -0.59
N ILE A 120 8.76 4.90 -0.90
CA ILE A 120 7.69 5.20 0.07
C ILE A 120 6.48 4.39 -0.36
N LEU A 121 5.98 3.49 0.50
CA LEU A 121 4.78 2.71 0.27
C LEU A 121 3.65 3.27 1.12
N ILE A 122 2.50 3.54 0.52
CA ILE A 122 1.32 4.09 1.20
C ILE A 122 0.24 3.02 1.22
N ASP A 123 -0.11 2.51 2.39
CA ASP A 123 -1.24 1.60 2.58
C ASP A 123 -2.54 2.40 2.63
N CYS A 124 -3.45 2.16 1.69
CA CYS A 124 -4.67 2.94 1.53
C CYS A 124 -5.88 2.24 2.16
N PRO A 125 -6.81 3.00 2.77
CA PRO A 125 -8.08 2.45 3.23
C PRO A 125 -8.92 1.92 2.05
N PRO A 126 -9.90 1.01 2.31
CA PRO A 126 -10.80 0.51 1.27
C PRO A 126 -11.64 1.59 0.58
N PRO A 127 -12.19 2.62 1.28
CA PRO A 127 -12.98 3.67 0.63
C PRO A 127 -12.12 4.53 -0.29
N LEU A 128 -12.73 4.98 -1.40
CA LEU A 128 -12.12 5.96 -2.31
C LEU A 128 -12.45 7.39 -1.83
N GLY A 129 -12.10 7.68 -0.58
CA GLY A 129 -12.34 8.98 0.10
C GLY A 129 -11.13 9.91 0.05
N LEU A 130 -11.13 10.93 0.92
CA LEU A 130 -10.09 11.95 0.99
C LEU A 130 -8.70 11.37 1.31
N LEU A 131 -8.62 10.39 2.19
CA LEU A 131 -7.34 9.73 2.53
C LEU A 131 -6.75 9.02 1.32
N THR A 132 -7.58 8.32 0.55
CA THR A 132 -7.17 7.68 -0.70
C THR A 132 -6.75 8.71 -1.75
N LEU A 133 -7.46 9.83 -1.87
CA LEU A 133 -7.08 10.92 -2.78
C LEU A 133 -5.71 11.49 -2.40
N ASN A 134 -5.41 11.69 -1.12
CA ASN A 134 -4.10 12.12 -0.65
C ASN A 134 -2.98 11.15 -1.06
N ALA A 135 -3.22 9.85 -0.96
CA ALA A 135 -2.27 8.86 -1.43
C ALA A 135 -2.05 8.92 -2.95
N LEU A 136 -3.12 9.02 -3.74
CA LEU A 136 -3.06 9.05 -5.20
C LEU A 136 -2.46 10.35 -5.75
N THR A 137 -2.71 11.49 -5.11
CA THR A 137 -2.11 12.79 -5.51
C THR A 137 -0.61 12.83 -5.25
N THR A 138 -0.14 12.01 -4.34
CA THR A 138 1.26 11.96 -3.92
C THR A 138 2.05 10.88 -4.67
N ALA A 139 1.42 9.78 -5.05
CA ALA A 139 2.08 8.61 -5.61
C ALA A 139 2.55 8.82 -7.06
N ASP A 140 3.71 8.22 -7.39
CA ASP A 140 4.18 8.03 -8.76
C ASP A 140 3.50 6.81 -9.39
N PHE A 141 3.34 5.75 -8.58
CA PHE A 141 2.80 4.46 -9.02
C PHE A 141 1.70 3.96 -8.10
N LEU A 142 0.75 3.27 -8.70
CA LEU A 142 -0.29 2.53 -7.99
C LEU A 142 -0.07 1.02 -8.16
N ILE A 143 0.01 0.29 -7.06
CA ILE A 143 -0.07 -1.18 -7.04
C ILE A 143 -1.48 -1.57 -6.58
N ILE A 144 -2.13 -2.45 -7.37
CA ILE A 144 -3.50 -2.88 -7.12
C ILE A 144 -3.51 -4.38 -6.77
N PRO A 145 -3.54 -4.74 -5.49
CA PRO A 145 -3.77 -6.12 -5.08
C PRO A 145 -5.19 -6.55 -5.42
N VAL A 146 -5.33 -7.68 -6.13
CA VAL A 146 -6.63 -8.20 -6.57
C VAL A 146 -6.74 -9.67 -6.20
N GLN A 147 -7.74 -10.02 -5.42
CA GLN A 147 -8.07 -11.41 -5.18
C GLN A 147 -8.79 -12.00 -6.40
N ALA A 148 -8.36 -13.18 -6.87
CA ALA A 148 -8.96 -13.86 -8.02
C ALA A 148 -10.37 -14.40 -7.70
N GLN A 149 -11.37 -13.51 -7.61
CA GLN A 149 -12.77 -13.78 -7.30
C GLN A 149 -13.71 -13.14 -8.31
N PHE A 150 -14.95 -13.65 -8.41
CA PHE A 150 -15.94 -13.24 -9.39
C PHE A 150 -16.18 -11.72 -9.53
N LEU A 151 -16.13 -10.96 -8.44
CA LEU A 151 -16.36 -9.52 -8.46
C LEU A 151 -15.10 -8.66 -8.71
N ALA A 152 -13.95 -9.27 -9.00
CA ALA A 152 -12.68 -8.56 -9.19
C ALA A 152 -12.76 -7.49 -10.30
N MET A 153 -13.37 -7.81 -11.43
CA MET A 153 -13.49 -6.92 -12.59
C MET A 153 -14.32 -5.66 -12.32
N ARG A 154 -15.43 -5.79 -11.57
CA ARG A 154 -16.24 -4.61 -11.19
C ARG A 154 -15.45 -3.63 -10.35
N GLY A 155 -14.64 -4.16 -9.46
CA GLY A 155 -13.77 -3.35 -8.62
C GLY A 155 -12.71 -2.60 -9.41
N MET A 156 -12.10 -3.27 -10.36
CA MET A 156 -11.07 -2.67 -11.20
C MET A 156 -11.62 -1.49 -12.03
N ALA A 157 -12.82 -1.62 -12.63
CA ALA A 157 -13.44 -0.53 -13.39
C ALA A 157 -13.63 0.74 -12.53
N LYS A 158 -14.06 0.58 -11.26
CA LYS A 158 -14.23 1.72 -10.36
C LYS A 158 -12.89 2.40 -10.02
N ILE A 159 -11.84 1.61 -9.80
CA ILE A 159 -10.50 2.14 -9.51
C ILE A 159 -9.97 2.89 -10.73
N THR A 160 -10.09 2.33 -11.93
CA THR A 160 -9.64 2.95 -13.18
C THR A 160 -10.27 4.32 -13.39
N SER A 161 -11.60 4.44 -13.20
CA SER A 161 -12.29 5.74 -13.33
C SER A 161 -11.76 6.79 -12.34
N VAL A 162 -11.47 6.40 -11.10
CA VAL A 162 -10.89 7.33 -10.11
C VAL A 162 -9.47 7.74 -10.50
N ILE A 163 -8.66 6.80 -10.99
CA ILE A 163 -7.29 7.09 -11.46
C ILE A 163 -7.33 8.11 -12.60
N GLU A 164 -8.24 7.97 -13.56
CA GLU A 164 -8.39 8.90 -14.68
C GLU A 164 -8.71 10.32 -14.20
N ILE A 165 -9.66 10.47 -13.26
CA ILE A 165 -10.01 11.77 -12.65
C ILE A 165 -8.80 12.36 -11.91
N VAL A 166 -8.09 11.56 -11.13
CA VAL A 166 -6.90 12.03 -10.40
C VAL A 166 -5.79 12.45 -11.36
N LYS A 167 -5.55 11.71 -12.43
CA LYS A 167 -4.58 12.08 -13.46
C LYS A 167 -4.92 13.38 -14.17
N GLU A 168 -6.18 13.55 -14.51
CA GLU A 168 -6.65 14.76 -15.20
C GLU A 168 -6.53 16.01 -14.33
N ARG A 169 -6.85 15.90 -13.03
CA ARG A 169 -7.09 17.09 -12.19
C ARG A 169 -6.02 17.35 -11.13
N LEU A 170 -5.35 16.32 -10.63
CA LEU A 170 -4.53 16.41 -9.41
C LEU A 170 -3.10 15.91 -9.59
N ASN A 171 -2.89 14.79 -10.29
CA ASN A 171 -1.57 14.17 -10.44
C ASN A 171 -1.39 13.54 -11.84
N PRO A 172 -0.98 14.34 -12.84
CA PRO A 172 -0.79 13.84 -14.22
C PRO A 172 0.24 12.72 -14.34
N ASN A 173 1.17 12.63 -13.39
CA ASN A 173 2.26 11.64 -13.41
C ASN A 173 1.88 10.29 -12.81
N LEU A 174 0.71 10.19 -12.14
CA LEU A 174 0.26 8.94 -11.56
C LEU A 174 0.12 7.86 -12.64
N SER A 175 0.71 6.70 -12.41
CA SER A 175 0.59 5.56 -13.30
C SER A 175 0.24 4.28 -12.57
N ILE A 176 -0.44 3.34 -13.26
CA ILE A 176 -0.61 1.98 -12.73
C ILE A 176 0.73 1.27 -12.87
N GLY A 177 1.43 1.11 -11.74
CA GLY A 177 2.69 0.36 -11.66
C GLY A 177 2.47 -1.13 -11.83
N GLY A 178 1.33 -1.65 -11.37
CA GLY A 178 0.94 -3.02 -11.66
C GLY A 178 -0.22 -3.54 -10.82
N ILE A 179 -0.84 -4.59 -11.33
CA ILE A 179 -1.88 -5.37 -10.66
C ILE A 179 -1.23 -6.66 -10.15
N VAL A 180 -1.36 -6.96 -8.86
CA VAL A 180 -0.87 -8.20 -8.26
C VAL A 180 -2.02 -9.09 -7.85
N ILE A 181 -2.06 -10.30 -8.40
CA ILE A 181 -3.05 -11.30 -8.00
C ILE A 181 -2.63 -11.88 -6.66
N THR A 182 -3.55 -11.84 -5.68
CA THR A 182 -3.29 -12.25 -4.29
C THR A 182 -4.19 -13.42 -3.87
N GLN A 183 -3.83 -14.08 -2.77
CA GLN A 183 -4.59 -15.20 -2.17
C GLN A 183 -4.96 -16.27 -3.21
N PHE A 184 -4.02 -16.54 -4.12
CA PHE A 184 -4.25 -17.42 -5.24
C PHE A 184 -4.06 -18.89 -4.84
N ASP A 185 -5.10 -19.69 -5.06
CA ASP A 185 -5.04 -21.15 -4.92
C ASP A 185 -5.15 -21.81 -6.30
N LYS A 186 -4.03 -22.38 -6.76
CA LYS A 186 -3.96 -23.07 -8.07
C LYS A 186 -4.91 -24.28 -8.21
N ARG A 187 -5.45 -24.81 -7.10
CA ARG A 187 -6.41 -25.92 -7.10
C ARG A 187 -7.83 -25.46 -7.47
N LYS A 188 -8.12 -24.16 -7.27
CA LYS A 188 -9.44 -23.57 -7.53
C LYS A 188 -9.53 -23.17 -8.99
N THR A 189 -10.41 -23.83 -9.77
CA THR A 189 -10.67 -23.48 -11.18
C THR A 189 -11.09 -22.03 -11.33
N LEU A 190 -11.96 -21.52 -10.45
CA LEU A 190 -12.39 -20.13 -10.45
C LEU A 190 -11.21 -19.15 -10.36
N ASN A 191 -10.20 -19.43 -9.51
CA ASN A 191 -9.03 -18.55 -9.39
C ASN A 191 -8.25 -18.48 -10.71
N LYS A 192 -8.12 -19.61 -11.44
CA LYS A 192 -7.45 -19.65 -12.74
C LYS A 192 -8.21 -18.83 -13.78
N SER A 193 -9.51 -19.10 -13.94
CA SER A 193 -10.34 -18.38 -14.93
C SER A 193 -10.38 -16.87 -14.66
N VAL A 194 -10.49 -16.44 -13.40
CA VAL A 194 -10.48 -15.01 -13.08
C VAL A 194 -9.10 -14.39 -13.31
N ALA A 195 -8.01 -15.10 -13.00
CA ALA A 195 -6.66 -14.64 -13.28
C ALA A 195 -6.42 -14.46 -14.79
N GLU A 196 -6.91 -15.39 -15.63
CA GLU A 196 -6.86 -15.27 -17.09
C GLU A 196 -7.62 -14.03 -17.57
N ILE A 197 -8.86 -13.80 -17.10
CA ILE A 197 -9.66 -12.62 -17.44
C ILE A 197 -8.93 -11.32 -17.04
N ILE A 198 -8.30 -11.27 -15.85
CA ILE A 198 -7.53 -10.11 -15.41
C ILE A 198 -6.34 -9.88 -16.34
N ASN A 199 -5.59 -10.93 -16.68
CA ASN A 199 -4.46 -10.85 -17.60
C ASN A 199 -4.88 -10.36 -18.99
N ASP A 200 -5.97 -10.91 -19.54
CA ASP A 200 -6.49 -10.51 -20.86
C ASP A 200 -6.96 -9.05 -20.89
N SER A 201 -7.58 -8.60 -19.78
CA SER A 201 -8.15 -7.24 -19.70
C SER A 201 -7.11 -6.15 -19.44
N PHE A 202 -6.03 -6.46 -18.71
CA PHE A 202 -5.04 -5.48 -18.28
C PHE A 202 -3.62 -5.75 -18.82
N CYS A 203 -3.43 -6.85 -19.54
CA CYS A 203 -2.18 -7.19 -20.27
C CYS A 203 -0.90 -6.81 -19.51
N ASP A 204 -0.14 -5.84 -20.02
CA ASP A 204 1.15 -5.40 -19.50
C ASP A 204 1.10 -4.79 -18.10
N LYS A 205 -0.10 -4.55 -17.55
CA LYS A 205 -0.26 -4.00 -16.19
C LYS A 205 -0.33 -5.07 -15.12
N VAL A 206 -0.40 -6.36 -15.46
CA VAL A 206 -0.43 -7.45 -14.48
C VAL A 206 0.99 -7.92 -14.20
N PHE A 207 1.40 -7.92 -12.93
CA PHE A 207 2.67 -8.51 -12.54
C PHE A 207 2.69 -10.00 -12.87
N LYS A 208 3.85 -10.50 -13.29
CA LYS A 208 4.06 -11.95 -13.52
C LYS A 208 3.99 -12.74 -12.22
N THR A 209 4.36 -12.09 -11.13
CA THR A 209 4.28 -12.68 -9.79
C THR A 209 2.84 -12.72 -9.31
N ILE A 210 2.43 -13.92 -8.88
CA ILE A 210 1.16 -14.17 -8.19
C ILE A 210 1.47 -14.47 -6.73
N VAL A 211 0.81 -13.79 -5.80
CA VAL A 211 0.93 -14.08 -4.37
C VAL A 211 -0.05 -15.19 -4.02
N ARG A 212 0.50 -16.36 -3.69
CA ARG A 212 -0.27 -17.54 -3.32
C ARG A 212 -0.92 -17.38 -1.96
N ASP A 213 -2.04 -18.05 -1.78
CA ASP A 213 -2.64 -18.24 -0.45
C ASP A 213 -1.63 -18.94 0.45
N ASN A 214 -1.33 -18.33 1.61
CA ASN A 214 -0.28 -18.82 2.50
C ASN A 214 -0.56 -18.40 3.95
N VAL A 215 -0.71 -19.38 4.83
CA VAL A 215 -1.03 -19.18 6.25
C VAL A 215 -0.02 -18.26 6.96
N ALA A 216 1.28 -18.36 6.61
CA ALA A 216 2.30 -17.51 7.21
C ALA A 216 2.07 -16.00 6.97
N LEU A 217 1.40 -15.61 5.87
CA LEU A 217 1.03 -14.22 5.62
C LEU A 217 -0.08 -13.71 6.54
N ALA A 218 -0.93 -14.62 7.04
CA ALA A 218 -1.99 -14.28 7.99
C ALA A 218 -1.49 -14.34 9.45
N GLU A 219 -0.54 -15.22 9.75
CA GLU A 219 -0.01 -15.40 11.11
C GLU A 219 1.07 -14.37 11.49
N ALA A 220 1.88 -13.94 10.52
CA ALA A 220 2.97 -13.01 10.76
C ALA A 220 2.52 -11.68 11.42
N PRO A 221 1.43 -11.01 10.97
CA PRO A 221 0.90 -9.80 11.60
C PRO A 221 0.53 -9.98 13.06
N ILE A 222 -0.01 -11.13 13.45
CA ILE A 222 -0.39 -11.45 14.84
C ILE A 222 0.83 -11.38 15.78
N LYS A 223 2.03 -11.56 15.23
CA LYS A 223 3.30 -11.48 15.95
C LYS A 223 4.02 -10.13 15.77
N GLY A 224 3.39 -9.15 15.13
CA GLY A 224 4.03 -7.88 14.78
C GLY A 224 5.22 -8.03 13.84
N LYS A 225 5.18 -8.99 12.90
CA LYS A 225 6.29 -9.35 12.03
C LYS A 225 5.88 -9.35 10.56
N ASN A 226 6.81 -9.01 9.68
CA ASN A 226 6.66 -9.31 8.27
C ASN A 226 6.93 -10.81 8.00
N VAL A 227 6.57 -11.29 6.82
CA VAL A 227 6.70 -12.72 6.47
C VAL A 227 8.13 -13.23 6.48
N PHE A 228 9.12 -12.38 6.22
CA PHE A 228 10.53 -12.79 6.19
C PHE A 228 11.09 -13.00 7.60
N GLU A 229 10.58 -12.26 8.59
CA GLU A 229 10.93 -12.45 10.00
C GLU A 229 10.19 -13.65 10.60
N TYR A 230 8.95 -13.87 10.14
CA TYR A 230 8.12 -14.97 10.62
C TYR A 230 8.55 -16.32 10.02
N ASN A 231 8.62 -16.42 8.69
CA ASN A 231 9.04 -17.64 7.98
C ASN A 231 9.61 -17.29 6.59
N LYS A 232 10.90 -17.03 6.52
CA LYS A 232 11.60 -16.65 5.28
C LYS A 232 11.57 -17.71 4.17
N ASN A 233 11.28 -18.96 4.48
CA ASN A 233 11.28 -20.07 3.52
C ASN A 233 9.89 -20.36 2.94
N CYS A 234 8.83 -19.74 3.47
CA CYS A 234 7.46 -19.98 3.02
C CYS A 234 7.22 -19.43 1.59
N ASN A 235 6.11 -19.84 1.00
CA ASN A 235 5.72 -19.38 -0.34
C ASN A 235 5.48 -17.88 -0.38
N GLY A 236 4.83 -17.31 0.65
CA GLY A 236 4.59 -15.87 0.74
C GLY A 236 5.87 -15.04 0.67
N ALA A 237 6.92 -15.44 1.40
CA ALA A 237 8.22 -14.76 1.35
C ALA A 237 8.84 -14.83 -0.07
N LYS A 238 8.78 -15.98 -0.73
CA LYS A 238 9.28 -16.14 -2.11
C LYS A 238 8.50 -15.27 -3.09
N ASP A 239 7.18 -15.22 -2.97
CA ASP A 239 6.31 -14.45 -3.87
C ASP A 239 6.55 -12.94 -3.70
N TYR A 240 6.62 -12.42 -2.47
CA TYR A 240 6.92 -10.99 -2.27
C TYR A 240 8.35 -10.61 -2.66
N MET A 241 9.31 -11.52 -2.54
CA MET A 241 10.65 -11.27 -3.06
C MET A 241 10.66 -11.17 -4.59
N ALA A 242 9.89 -12.02 -5.28
CA ALA A 242 9.72 -11.96 -6.74
C ALA A 242 8.99 -10.67 -7.16
N LEU A 243 7.90 -10.29 -6.46
CA LEU A 243 7.20 -9.04 -6.69
C LEU A 243 8.12 -7.82 -6.55
N ALA A 244 8.96 -7.79 -5.50
CA ALA A 244 9.91 -6.71 -5.31
C ALA A 244 10.90 -6.57 -6.48
N GLN A 245 11.30 -7.68 -7.11
CA GLN A 245 12.16 -7.64 -8.31
C GLN A 245 11.47 -7.00 -9.51
N GLU A 246 10.16 -7.17 -9.65
CA GLU A 246 9.37 -6.50 -10.70
C GLU A 246 9.19 -5.01 -10.38
N VAL A 247 8.88 -4.67 -9.11
CA VAL A 247 8.72 -3.28 -8.65
C VAL A 247 10.01 -2.46 -8.80
N LEU A 248 11.18 -3.08 -8.61
CA LEU A 248 12.47 -2.41 -8.85
C LEU A 248 12.65 -1.95 -10.29
N LYS A 249 11.95 -2.56 -11.26
CA LYS A 249 12.03 -2.24 -12.69
C LYS A 249 11.04 -1.16 -13.15
N LEU A 250 10.10 -0.73 -12.29
CA LEU A 250 9.19 0.38 -12.61
C LEU A 250 10.02 1.63 -12.94
N LYS A 251 9.64 2.31 -14.02
CA LYS A 251 10.34 3.50 -14.55
C LYS A 251 9.43 4.71 -14.50
#